data_ae0156ee46abe1e8b1528d2f2c05d563
#
_entry.id   ae0156ee46abe1e8b1528d2f2c05d563
#
_cell.length_a   1.000
_cell.length_b   1.000
_cell.length_c   1.000
_cell.angle_alpha   90.00
_cell.angle_beta   90.00
_cell.angle_gamma   90.00
#
_symmetry.space_group_name_H-M   'P 1'
#
loop_
_entity.id
_entity.type
_entity.pdbx_description
1 polymer ?
#
loop_
_entity_poly.entity_id
_entity_poly.type
_entity_poly.pdbx_seq_one_letter_code
_entity_poly.pdbx_strand_id
1 'polypeptide(L)'
;VSKIQRALLSVSDKSGIADFARALHALGFELLSTGGTAKLLEKEGLPVTEVAAHTGFPEMLDGRVKTLHPKIHGGLLARRDDPAHMAAIERAGIAPIDVLVVNLYPFQAAVADPDCRLDDAIENIDIGGPAMLRAAAKNHGSVAVLVDPADYPRVLEELGRGGVSDATRFQLARKAFAHTAAYDGAIANYLSSLDASQRRREYPDVLTLQFSKVQDLRYGENPHQSAAFYRDARPPEGSLATYRQVQGKDLSYNNIADADAAWECVKSFTEPACVIVKHANPCGAALAATPHEAYEHAFRTDPVSAFGGIIAFNRALDAAAAAAVAKQFAEVIIAPRVEPEALKQLAGKSNLRILEVPLAHGANERDFKRVGGGLLVQSADAHSLARSDLRIVTRTAPTPRQIDDLLFAWRIAQYVKSNAIVFCGNGATLGIGAGQMSRVDSARIAGVKAQAAKLTLAGSVVASDAFFPFRDGLDVLADAGAVAVIQPGGSVRDEEVIAAADERGIAMAFTGIRHFRH
;
A
#
# COMPACT_ATOMS: atom_id res chain seq x y z
N VAL A 1 35.37 -40.52 1.54
CA VAL A 1 35.84 -39.13 1.40
C VAL A 1 34.59 -38.25 1.43
N SER A 2 34.42 -37.44 2.48
CA SER A 2 33.29 -36.50 2.54
C SER A 2 33.44 -35.54 1.34
N LYS A 3 32.36 -35.45 0.54
CA LYS A 3 32.33 -34.59 -0.65
C LYS A 3 32.36 -33.15 -0.17
N ILE A 4 33.36 -32.37 -0.57
CA ILE A 4 33.46 -30.95 -0.21
C ILE A 4 32.20 -30.23 -0.73
N GLN A 5 31.46 -29.57 0.15
CA GLN A 5 30.32 -28.73 -0.20
C GLN A 5 30.80 -27.31 -0.52
N ARG A 6 30.11 -26.62 -1.43
CA ARG A 6 30.48 -25.27 -1.88
C ARG A 6 29.33 -24.31 -1.76
N ALA A 7 29.65 -23.10 -1.30
CA ALA A 7 28.74 -21.98 -1.28
C ALA A 7 29.28 -20.82 -2.13
N LEU A 8 28.48 -20.31 -3.06
CA LEU A 8 28.78 -19.10 -3.83
C LEU A 8 28.00 -17.91 -3.25
N LEU A 9 28.73 -16.89 -2.79
CA LEU A 9 28.21 -15.71 -2.13
C LEU A 9 28.50 -14.46 -2.96
N SER A 10 27.46 -13.81 -3.47
CA SER A 10 27.59 -12.58 -4.27
C SER A 10 26.39 -11.67 -3.98
N VAL A 11 26.53 -10.78 -3.03
CA VAL A 11 25.43 -9.96 -2.54
C VAL A 11 25.72 -8.47 -2.68
N SER A 12 24.71 -7.67 -3.01
CA SER A 12 24.74 -6.21 -2.97
C SER A 12 24.49 -5.73 -1.54
N ASP A 13 23.38 -6.14 -0.92
CA ASP A 13 23.12 -5.96 0.51
C ASP A 13 23.98 -6.95 1.31
N LYS A 14 24.89 -6.40 2.14
CA LYS A 14 25.85 -7.16 2.95
C LYS A 14 25.32 -7.59 4.31
N SER A 15 24.05 -7.32 4.64
CA SER A 15 23.45 -7.60 5.93
C SER A 15 23.59 -9.09 6.30
N GLY A 16 24.23 -9.39 7.43
CA GLY A 16 24.40 -10.73 7.98
C GLY A 16 25.27 -11.70 7.17
N ILE A 17 25.83 -11.29 6.01
CA ILE A 17 26.56 -12.21 5.12
C ILE A 17 27.86 -12.73 5.72
N ALA A 18 28.57 -11.92 6.53
CA ALA A 18 29.81 -12.34 7.17
C ALA A 18 29.60 -13.45 8.19
N ASP A 19 28.57 -13.31 9.04
CA ASP A 19 28.22 -14.33 10.05
C ASP A 19 27.69 -15.58 9.38
N PHE A 20 26.88 -15.46 8.32
CA PHE A 20 26.40 -16.58 7.53
C PHE A 20 27.57 -17.35 6.88
N ALA A 21 28.51 -16.64 6.26
CA ALA A 21 29.70 -17.23 5.64
C ALA A 21 30.60 -17.92 6.66
N ARG A 22 30.80 -17.32 7.84
CA ARG A 22 31.57 -17.93 8.97
C ARG A 22 30.94 -19.24 9.44
N ALA A 23 29.63 -19.27 9.56
CA ALA A 23 28.91 -20.48 9.92
C ALA A 23 28.99 -21.56 8.84
N LEU A 24 28.87 -21.21 7.56
CA LEU A 24 29.06 -22.14 6.45
C LEU A 24 30.49 -22.73 6.44
N HIS A 25 31.50 -21.88 6.64
CA HIS A 25 32.90 -22.34 6.71
C HIS A 25 33.11 -23.31 7.90
N ALA A 26 32.53 -23.00 9.06
CA ALA A 26 32.57 -23.90 10.23
C ALA A 26 31.87 -25.25 9.98
N LEU A 27 30.88 -25.29 9.08
CA LEU A 27 30.25 -26.53 8.61
C LEU A 27 31.03 -27.24 7.49
N GLY A 28 32.21 -26.73 7.10
CA GLY A 28 33.10 -27.36 6.13
C GLY A 28 32.84 -26.96 4.67
N PHE A 29 32.08 -25.90 4.42
CA PHE A 29 31.90 -25.38 3.07
C PHE A 29 33.13 -24.63 2.55
N GLU A 30 33.51 -24.89 1.30
CA GLU A 30 34.38 -24.01 0.53
C GLU A 30 33.57 -22.77 0.10
N LEU A 31 34.12 -21.57 0.38
CA LEU A 31 33.46 -20.29 0.07
C LEU A 31 33.98 -19.75 -1.26
N LEU A 32 33.08 -19.60 -2.24
CA LEU A 32 33.31 -18.88 -3.48
C LEU A 32 32.66 -17.50 -3.39
N SER A 33 33.33 -16.47 -3.91
CA SER A 33 32.76 -15.12 -3.90
C SER A 33 33.29 -14.23 -5.01
N THR A 34 32.70 -13.07 -5.17
CA THR A 34 33.10 -12.09 -6.19
C THR A 34 33.20 -10.68 -5.60
N GLY A 35 34.11 -9.87 -6.15
CA GLY A 35 34.17 -8.42 -5.98
C GLY A 35 34.08 -7.95 -4.55
N GLY A 36 33.16 -7.02 -4.27
CA GLY A 36 32.99 -6.43 -2.95
C GLY A 36 32.56 -7.40 -1.84
N THR A 37 31.90 -8.53 -2.19
CA THR A 37 31.58 -9.57 -1.21
C THR A 37 32.81 -10.36 -0.82
N ALA A 38 33.66 -10.73 -1.79
CA ALA A 38 34.91 -11.43 -1.52
C ALA A 38 35.82 -10.60 -0.60
N LYS A 39 36.03 -9.31 -0.93
CA LYS A 39 36.84 -8.39 -0.13
C LYS A 39 36.32 -8.23 1.31
N LEU A 40 34.99 -8.21 1.51
CA LEU A 40 34.41 -8.16 2.85
C LEU A 40 34.74 -9.42 3.63
N LEU A 41 34.51 -10.60 3.03
CA LEU A 41 34.74 -11.88 3.72
C LEU A 41 36.22 -12.10 4.03
N GLU A 42 37.14 -11.71 3.14
CA GLU A 42 38.58 -11.74 3.38
C GLU A 42 38.98 -10.83 4.54
N LYS A 43 38.43 -9.61 4.62
CA LYS A 43 38.64 -8.68 5.74
C LYS A 43 38.18 -9.26 7.07
N GLU A 44 37.12 -10.08 7.03
CA GLU A 44 36.64 -10.84 8.21
C GLU A 44 37.48 -12.10 8.52
N GLY A 45 38.57 -12.32 7.81
CA GLY A 45 39.50 -13.43 8.04
C GLY A 45 39.02 -14.78 7.52
N LEU A 46 38.04 -14.80 6.62
CA LEU A 46 37.51 -16.03 6.05
C LEU A 46 38.30 -16.46 4.81
N PRO A 47 38.62 -17.75 4.63
CA PRO A 47 39.25 -18.26 3.41
C PRO A 47 38.21 -18.24 2.28
N VAL A 48 38.41 -17.40 1.30
CA VAL A 48 37.52 -17.22 0.16
C VAL A 48 38.27 -17.48 -1.12
N THR A 49 37.69 -18.26 -2.04
CA THR A 49 38.16 -18.42 -3.39
C THR A 49 37.43 -17.47 -4.33
N GLU A 50 38.11 -16.56 -4.96
CA GLU A 50 37.48 -15.70 -5.96
C GLU A 50 36.98 -16.52 -7.17
N VAL A 51 35.84 -16.11 -7.72
CA VAL A 51 35.24 -16.78 -8.89
C VAL A 51 36.21 -16.81 -10.09
N ALA A 52 37.01 -15.78 -10.28
CA ALA A 52 38.05 -15.76 -11.34
C ALA A 52 39.07 -16.87 -11.15
N ALA A 53 39.54 -17.11 -9.93
CA ALA A 53 40.46 -18.20 -9.62
C ALA A 53 39.78 -19.57 -9.78
N HIS A 54 38.52 -19.72 -9.33
CA HIS A 54 37.76 -20.96 -9.48
C HIS A 54 37.49 -21.33 -10.94
N THR A 55 37.13 -20.35 -11.77
CA THR A 55 36.87 -20.56 -13.20
C THR A 55 38.12 -20.69 -14.02
N GLY A 56 39.23 -20.08 -13.59
CA GLY A 56 40.45 -19.88 -14.38
C GLY A 56 40.26 -18.84 -15.49
N PHE A 57 39.22 -18.01 -15.40
CA PHE A 57 38.90 -16.99 -16.38
C PHE A 57 38.83 -15.61 -15.72
N PRO A 58 39.56 -14.60 -16.21
CA PRO A 58 39.60 -13.29 -15.59
C PRO A 58 38.26 -12.57 -15.75
N GLU A 59 37.96 -11.68 -14.80
CA GLU A 59 36.89 -10.71 -14.95
C GLU A 59 37.15 -9.79 -16.14
N MET A 60 36.15 -9.55 -16.99
CA MET A 60 36.25 -8.77 -18.21
C MET A 60 35.14 -7.73 -18.33
N LEU A 61 35.39 -6.74 -19.21
CA LEU A 61 34.39 -5.71 -19.55
C LEU A 61 33.88 -4.96 -18.28
N ASP A 62 34.80 -4.52 -17.43
CA ASP A 62 34.52 -3.80 -16.19
C ASP A 62 33.57 -4.55 -15.24
N GLY A 63 33.67 -5.90 -15.24
CA GLY A 63 32.85 -6.76 -14.39
C GLY A 63 31.55 -7.27 -15.00
N ARG A 64 31.20 -6.85 -16.21
CA ARG A 64 29.99 -7.33 -16.89
C ARG A 64 30.04 -8.85 -17.19
N VAL A 65 31.24 -9.40 -17.38
CA VAL A 65 31.50 -10.86 -17.55
C VAL A 65 32.33 -11.34 -16.36
N LYS A 66 31.69 -12.03 -15.42
CA LYS A 66 32.31 -12.49 -14.19
C LYS A 66 31.82 -13.88 -13.78
N THR A 67 30.51 -14.04 -13.64
CA THR A 67 29.86 -15.29 -13.23
C THR A 67 29.19 -16.03 -14.37
N LEU A 68 29.14 -15.46 -15.58
CA LEU A 68 28.59 -16.09 -16.77
C LEU A 68 29.62 -17.08 -17.37
N HIS A 69 29.86 -18.19 -16.67
CA HIS A 69 30.84 -19.16 -17.02
C HIS A 69 30.30 -20.59 -16.84
N PRO A 70 30.64 -21.56 -17.75
CA PRO A 70 30.19 -22.95 -17.66
C PRO A 70 30.49 -23.62 -16.31
N LYS A 71 31.63 -23.32 -15.68
CA LYS A 71 31.98 -23.89 -14.37
C LYS A 71 31.03 -23.44 -13.27
N ILE A 72 30.52 -22.21 -13.33
CA ILE A 72 29.52 -21.72 -12.37
C ILE A 72 28.15 -22.33 -12.68
N HIS A 73 27.65 -22.13 -13.91
CA HIS A 73 26.32 -22.61 -14.28
C HIS A 73 26.21 -24.13 -14.33
N GLY A 74 27.26 -24.85 -14.74
CA GLY A 74 27.31 -26.31 -14.65
C GLY A 74 27.28 -26.80 -13.19
N GLY A 75 28.02 -26.12 -12.30
CA GLY A 75 28.00 -26.40 -10.86
C GLY A 75 26.61 -26.21 -10.21
N LEU A 76 25.84 -25.23 -10.70
CA LEU A 76 24.46 -24.93 -10.20
C LEU A 76 23.42 -25.86 -10.87
N LEU A 77 23.53 -26.16 -12.17
CA LEU A 77 22.49 -26.83 -12.95
C LEU A 77 22.57 -28.34 -12.96
N ALA A 78 23.74 -28.93 -12.66
CA ALA A 78 23.88 -30.38 -12.64
C ALA A 78 23.02 -31.03 -11.57
N ARG A 79 22.12 -31.91 -12.00
CA ARG A 79 21.26 -32.70 -11.08
C ARG A 79 22.13 -33.73 -10.36
N ARG A 80 22.07 -33.71 -9.02
CA ARG A 80 22.89 -34.62 -8.17
C ARG A 80 22.39 -36.06 -8.19
N ASP A 81 21.12 -36.26 -8.52
CA ASP A 81 20.44 -37.55 -8.66
C ASP A 81 20.58 -38.18 -10.05
N ASP A 82 21.17 -37.47 -11.00
CA ASP A 82 21.39 -37.94 -12.38
C ASP A 82 22.88 -38.31 -12.59
N PRO A 83 23.23 -39.62 -12.70
CA PRO A 83 24.59 -40.06 -12.89
C PRO A 83 25.23 -39.52 -14.18
N ALA A 84 24.45 -39.29 -15.25
CA ALA A 84 24.97 -38.77 -16.50
C ALA A 84 25.37 -37.28 -16.35
N HIS A 85 24.58 -36.49 -15.62
CA HIS A 85 24.95 -35.11 -15.29
C HIS A 85 26.22 -35.06 -14.45
N MET A 86 26.32 -35.92 -13.43
CA MET A 86 27.46 -35.92 -12.52
C MET A 86 28.75 -36.35 -13.27
N ALA A 87 28.68 -37.38 -14.12
CA ALA A 87 29.81 -37.78 -14.97
C ALA A 87 30.20 -36.70 -15.98
N ALA A 88 29.24 -35.95 -16.51
CA ALA A 88 29.51 -34.85 -17.45
C ALA A 88 30.31 -33.71 -16.81
N ILE A 89 29.87 -33.23 -15.63
CA ILE A 89 30.55 -32.15 -14.90
C ILE A 89 31.95 -32.60 -14.42
N GLU A 90 32.08 -33.86 -13.98
CA GLU A 90 33.36 -34.43 -13.56
C GLU A 90 34.37 -34.44 -14.71
N ARG A 91 33.98 -34.93 -15.89
CA ARG A 91 34.83 -34.88 -17.11
C ARG A 91 35.23 -33.48 -17.50
N ALA A 92 34.35 -32.49 -17.25
CA ALA A 92 34.62 -31.08 -17.56
C ALA A 92 35.40 -30.35 -16.44
N GLY A 93 35.74 -31.02 -15.36
CA GLY A 93 36.40 -30.42 -14.19
C GLY A 93 35.55 -29.38 -13.50
N ILE A 94 34.22 -29.57 -13.53
CA ILE A 94 33.23 -28.65 -12.90
C ILE A 94 32.86 -29.19 -11.52
N ALA A 95 33.11 -28.40 -10.51
CA ALA A 95 32.71 -28.69 -9.13
C ALA A 95 31.25 -28.28 -8.86
N PRO A 96 30.44 -29.12 -8.15
CA PRO A 96 29.11 -28.75 -7.72
C PRO A 96 29.13 -27.56 -6.78
N ILE A 97 28.07 -26.71 -6.88
CA ILE A 97 27.78 -25.61 -5.96
C ILE A 97 26.44 -25.95 -5.25
N ASP A 98 26.46 -26.04 -3.91
CA ASP A 98 25.35 -26.57 -3.13
C ASP A 98 24.49 -25.48 -2.49
N VAL A 99 25.10 -24.32 -2.22
CA VAL A 99 24.44 -23.12 -1.71
C VAL A 99 24.77 -21.93 -2.58
N LEU A 100 23.76 -21.18 -2.99
CA LEU A 100 23.90 -19.91 -3.70
C LEU A 100 23.25 -18.79 -2.90
N VAL A 101 23.99 -17.73 -2.60
CA VAL A 101 23.47 -16.52 -1.95
C VAL A 101 23.72 -15.34 -2.87
N VAL A 102 22.64 -14.79 -3.41
CA VAL A 102 22.69 -13.64 -4.32
C VAL A 102 21.50 -12.74 -4.01
N ASN A 103 21.77 -11.46 -3.77
CA ASN A 103 20.76 -10.40 -3.92
C ASN A 103 21.25 -9.42 -4.99
N LEU A 104 20.30 -8.86 -5.72
CA LEU A 104 20.58 -8.11 -6.93
C LEU A 104 20.97 -6.66 -6.61
N TYR A 105 21.58 -5.98 -7.58
CA TYR A 105 21.85 -4.55 -7.48
C TYR A 105 20.55 -3.79 -7.25
N PRO A 106 20.58 -2.67 -6.48
CA PRO A 106 19.36 -1.93 -6.10
C PRO A 106 18.86 -1.03 -7.25
N PHE A 107 18.52 -1.63 -8.42
CA PHE A 107 18.04 -0.92 -9.60
C PHE A 107 16.91 0.08 -9.26
N GLN A 108 15.91 -0.35 -8.48
CA GLN A 108 14.81 0.51 -8.08
C GLN A 108 15.27 1.72 -7.26
N ALA A 109 16.29 1.56 -6.40
CA ALA A 109 16.85 2.68 -5.63
C ALA A 109 17.63 3.63 -6.54
N ALA A 110 18.39 3.09 -7.52
CA ALA A 110 19.13 3.90 -8.47
C ALA A 110 18.19 4.78 -9.32
N VAL A 111 17.13 4.19 -9.88
CA VAL A 111 16.18 4.94 -10.74
C VAL A 111 15.16 5.78 -9.95
N ALA A 112 15.10 5.65 -8.63
CA ALA A 112 14.31 6.54 -7.77
C ALA A 112 14.96 7.92 -7.61
N ASP A 113 16.27 8.04 -7.84
CA ASP A 113 16.97 9.32 -7.88
C ASP A 113 16.49 10.12 -9.11
N PRO A 114 15.92 11.33 -8.93
CA PRO A 114 15.48 12.19 -10.04
C PRO A 114 16.60 12.52 -11.03
N ASP A 115 17.85 12.57 -10.56
CA ASP A 115 19.04 12.91 -11.35
C ASP A 115 19.68 11.69 -12.03
N CYS A 116 19.13 10.48 -11.86
CA CYS A 116 19.64 9.25 -12.47
C CYS A 116 19.53 9.33 -13.99
N ARG A 117 20.70 9.31 -14.66
CA ARG A 117 20.78 9.26 -16.12
C ARG A 117 20.47 7.86 -16.62
N LEU A 118 20.03 7.77 -17.88
CA LEU A 118 19.74 6.46 -18.50
C LEU A 118 20.97 5.54 -18.49
N ASP A 119 22.16 6.07 -18.81
CA ASP A 119 23.39 5.28 -18.81
C ASP A 119 23.69 4.70 -17.42
N ASP A 120 23.48 5.49 -16.36
CA ASP A 120 23.66 5.05 -14.97
C ASP A 120 22.62 3.97 -14.59
N ALA A 121 21.38 4.12 -15.04
CA ALA A 121 20.34 3.11 -14.87
C ALA A 121 20.69 1.79 -15.58
N ILE A 122 21.17 1.86 -16.82
CA ILE A 122 21.59 0.69 -17.60
C ILE A 122 22.76 -0.05 -16.92
N GLU A 123 23.77 0.68 -16.42
CA GLU A 123 24.89 0.05 -15.71
C GLU A 123 24.49 -0.62 -14.38
N ASN A 124 23.37 -0.25 -13.79
CA ASN A 124 22.81 -0.89 -12.62
C ASN A 124 21.95 -2.14 -12.94
N ILE A 125 21.85 -2.56 -14.21
CA ILE A 125 21.17 -3.81 -14.59
C ILE A 125 22.11 -4.98 -14.37
N ASP A 126 21.78 -5.82 -13.38
CA ASP A 126 22.51 -7.04 -13.07
C ASP A 126 22.12 -8.16 -14.05
N ILE A 127 23.11 -8.73 -14.75
CA ILE A 127 22.92 -9.86 -15.67
C ILE A 127 23.29 -11.19 -15.00
N GLY A 128 24.44 -11.22 -14.33
CA GLY A 128 25.00 -12.45 -13.76
C GLY A 128 24.21 -12.96 -12.55
N GLY A 129 23.76 -12.07 -11.69
CA GLY A 129 22.96 -12.39 -10.51
C GLY A 129 21.66 -13.11 -10.86
N PRO A 130 20.79 -12.52 -11.68
CA PRO A 130 19.55 -13.17 -12.14
C PRO A 130 19.80 -14.49 -12.85
N ALA A 131 20.83 -14.59 -13.66
CA ALA A 131 21.18 -15.83 -14.36
C ALA A 131 21.53 -16.97 -13.38
N MET A 132 22.36 -16.68 -12.36
CA MET A 132 22.70 -17.65 -11.30
C MET A 132 21.48 -18.03 -10.46
N LEU A 133 20.67 -17.04 -10.04
CA LEU A 133 19.45 -17.28 -9.25
C LEU A 133 18.50 -18.22 -9.98
N ARG A 134 18.23 -17.96 -11.25
CA ARG A 134 17.35 -18.79 -12.08
C ARG A 134 17.91 -20.20 -12.28
N ALA A 135 19.23 -20.35 -12.47
CA ALA A 135 19.88 -21.64 -12.60
C ALA A 135 19.75 -22.46 -11.30
N ALA A 136 20.10 -21.89 -10.16
CA ALA A 136 19.98 -22.55 -8.86
C ALA A 136 18.54 -22.89 -8.49
N ALA A 137 17.61 -21.96 -8.67
CA ALA A 137 16.17 -22.15 -8.40
C ALA A 137 15.57 -23.26 -9.29
N LYS A 138 15.95 -23.34 -10.56
CA LYS A 138 15.55 -24.45 -11.45
C LYS A 138 16.03 -25.79 -10.92
N ASN A 139 17.21 -25.86 -10.31
CA ASN A 139 17.80 -27.05 -9.74
C ASN A 139 17.65 -27.16 -8.21
N HIS A 140 16.54 -26.67 -7.66
CA HIS A 140 16.31 -26.62 -6.21
C HIS A 140 16.35 -28.00 -5.53
N GLY A 141 16.15 -29.08 -6.27
CA GLY A 141 16.35 -30.43 -5.73
C GLY A 141 17.78 -30.69 -5.27
N SER A 142 18.76 -29.92 -5.76
CA SER A 142 20.17 -30.08 -5.48
C SER A 142 20.84 -28.84 -4.86
N VAL A 143 20.26 -27.65 -5.00
CA VAL A 143 20.87 -26.38 -4.60
C VAL A 143 19.93 -25.59 -3.69
N ALA A 144 20.44 -25.08 -2.56
CA ALA A 144 19.75 -24.09 -1.76
C ALA A 144 20.08 -22.68 -2.27
N VAL A 145 19.05 -21.90 -2.71
CA VAL A 145 19.20 -20.57 -3.27
C VAL A 145 18.60 -19.51 -2.36
N LEU A 146 19.40 -18.56 -1.88
CA LEU A 146 18.99 -17.53 -0.94
C LEU A 146 19.09 -16.14 -1.58
N VAL A 147 18.05 -15.35 -1.44
CA VAL A 147 17.96 -13.95 -1.91
C VAL A 147 17.74 -12.95 -0.78
N ASP A 148 17.47 -13.43 0.43
CA ASP A 148 17.06 -12.62 1.58
C ASP A 148 17.81 -13.05 2.84
N PRO A 149 18.49 -12.11 3.54
CA PRO A 149 19.16 -12.41 4.81
C PRO A 149 18.25 -13.02 5.89
N ALA A 150 16.94 -12.77 5.85
CA ALA A 150 15.99 -13.35 6.80
C ALA A 150 15.93 -14.90 6.73
N ASP A 151 16.37 -15.50 5.63
CA ASP A 151 16.40 -16.96 5.47
C ASP A 151 17.68 -17.62 6.04
N TYR A 152 18.73 -16.83 6.34
CA TYR A 152 20.02 -17.35 6.80
C TYR A 152 19.91 -18.23 8.05
N PRO A 153 19.23 -17.80 9.14
CA PRO A 153 19.17 -18.59 10.37
C PRO A 153 18.54 -19.98 10.15
N ARG A 154 17.44 -20.04 9.39
CA ARG A 154 16.75 -21.30 9.09
C ARG A 154 17.63 -22.26 8.30
N VAL A 155 18.30 -21.73 7.27
CA VAL A 155 19.17 -22.56 6.42
C VAL A 155 20.36 -23.10 7.21
N LEU A 156 20.98 -22.29 8.07
CA LEU A 156 22.07 -22.74 8.94
C LEU A 156 21.61 -23.81 9.93
N GLU A 157 20.43 -23.65 10.53
CA GLU A 157 19.86 -24.67 11.43
C GLU A 157 19.67 -26.01 10.73
N GLU A 158 19.11 -26.02 9.51
CA GLU A 158 18.89 -27.24 8.74
C GLU A 158 20.21 -27.87 8.26
N LEU A 159 21.18 -27.05 7.82
CA LEU A 159 22.53 -27.51 7.45
C LEU A 159 23.25 -28.18 8.65
N GLY A 160 23.13 -27.61 9.84
CA GLY A 160 23.68 -28.18 11.07
C GLY A 160 23.06 -29.53 11.46
N ARG A 161 21.86 -29.84 10.95
CA ARG A 161 21.16 -31.13 11.12
C ARG A 161 21.41 -32.11 9.97
N GLY A 162 22.28 -31.80 9.03
CA GLY A 162 22.69 -32.70 7.95
C GLY A 162 22.21 -32.34 6.55
N GLY A 163 21.57 -31.17 6.37
CA GLY A 163 21.22 -30.63 5.04
C GLY A 163 19.91 -29.89 5.00
N VAL A 164 19.74 -29.03 3.98
CA VAL A 164 18.52 -28.28 3.77
C VAL A 164 17.43 -29.21 3.23
N SER A 165 16.25 -29.18 3.84
CA SER A 165 15.12 -30.02 3.43
C SER A 165 14.58 -29.65 2.04
N ASP A 166 13.96 -30.62 1.35
CA ASP A 166 13.34 -30.39 0.03
C ASP A 166 12.26 -29.29 0.10
N ALA A 167 11.48 -29.28 1.17
CA ALA A 167 10.45 -28.27 1.40
C ALA A 167 11.06 -26.86 1.52
N THR A 168 12.15 -26.71 2.25
CA THR A 168 12.86 -25.43 2.38
C THR A 168 13.49 -25.03 1.07
N ARG A 169 14.20 -25.92 0.36
CA ARG A 169 14.78 -25.62 -0.96
C ARG A 169 13.72 -25.17 -1.96
N PHE A 170 12.55 -25.82 -1.98
CA PHE A 170 11.45 -25.41 -2.85
C PHE A 170 10.89 -24.02 -2.49
N GLN A 171 10.75 -23.71 -1.20
CA GLN A 171 10.33 -22.37 -0.76
C GLN A 171 11.34 -21.29 -1.17
N LEU A 172 12.63 -21.55 -0.99
CA LEU A 172 13.71 -20.65 -1.40
C LEU A 172 13.71 -20.44 -2.93
N ALA A 173 13.50 -21.49 -3.72
CA ALA A 173 13.40 -21.40 -5.17
C ALA A 173 12.21 -20.53 -5.63
N ARG A 174 11.05 -20.68 -4.99
CA ARG A 174 9.89 -19.82 -5.24
C ARG A 174 10.22 -18.35 -4.95
N LYS A 175 10.90 -18.09 -3.83
CA LYS A 175 11.32 -16.74 -3.43
C LYS A 175 12.33 -16.16 -4.42
N ALA A 176 13.29 -16.98 -4.92
CA ALA A 176 14.26 -16.56 -5.91
C ALA A 176 13.59 -16.18 -7.25
N PHE A 177 12.62 -16.96 -7.74
CA PHE A 177 11.88 -16.60 -8.96
C PHE A 177 11.00 -15.36 -8.76
N ALA A 178 10.38 -15.19 -7.60
CA ALA A 178 9.61 -13.97 -7.29
C ALA A 178 10.53 -12.74 -7.26
N HIS A 179 11.75 -12.89 -6.72
CA HIS A 179 12.75 -11.83 -6.65
C HIS A 179 13.23 -11.39 -8.04
N THR A 180 13.57 -12.37 -8.93
CA THR A 180 13.97 -12.04 -10.31
C THR A 180 12.83 -11.44 -11.12
N ALA A 181 11.59 -11.91 -10.94
CA ALA A 181 10.41 -11.35 -11.60
C ALA A 181 10.13 -9.89 -11.18
N ALA A 182 10.28 -9.56 -9.88
CA ALA A 182 10.17 -8.19 -9.40
C ALA A 182 11.25 -7.28 -9.98
N TYR A 183 12.47 -7.81 -10.08
CA TYR A 183 13.62 -7.11 -10.64
C TYR A 183 13.42 -6.78 -12.12
N ASP A 184 13.10 -7.79 -12.93
CA ASP A 184 12.82 -7.61 -14.36
C ASP A 184 11.60 -6.71 -14.60
N GLY A 185 10.56 -6.83 -13.77
CA GLY A 185 9.38 -5.98 -13.82
C GLY A 185 9.70 -4.51 -13.56
N ALA A 186 10.59 -4.22 -12.61
CA ALA A 186 11.03 -2.86 -12.33
C ALA A 186 11.82 -2.25 -13.51
N ILE A 187 12.70 -3.04 -14.13
CA ILE A 187 13.45 -2.63 -15.31
C ILE A 187 12.49 -2.37 -16.48
N ALA A 188 11.54 -3.29 -16.73
CA ALA A 188 10.56 -3.15 -17.79
C ALA A 188 9.69 -1.91 -17.62
N ASN A 189 9.20 -1.64 -16.41
CA ASN A 189 8.44 -0.44 -16.08
C ASN A 189 9.25 0.84 -16.34
N TYR A 190 10.52 0.87 -15.91
CA TYR A 190 11.38 2.01 -16.10
C TYR A 190 11.66 2.26 -17.59
N LEU A 191 12.18 1.28 -18.31
CA LEU A 191 12.57 1.42 -19.71
C LEU A 191 11.37 1.75 -20.61
N SER A 192 10.21 1.11 -20.39
CA SER A 192 9.00 1.40 -21.16
C SER A 192 8.32 2.71 -20.78
N SER A 193 8.73 3.36 -19.70
CA SER A 193 8.28 4.72 -19.36
C SER A 193 9.01 5.81 -20.14
N LEU A 194 10.14 5.51 -20.79
CA LEU A 194 10.93 6.49 -21.49
C LEU A 194 10.36 6.79 -22.89
N ASP A 195 10.23 8.08 -23.23
CA ASP A 195 9.90 8.50 -24.59
C ASP A 195 11.15 8.45 -25.54
N ALA A 196 10.95 8.78 -26.80
CA ALA A 196 12.05 8.81 -27.78
C ALA A 196 13.18 9.80 -27.43
N SER A 197 12.92 10.76 -26.54
CA SER A 197 13.90 11.71 -26.02
C SER A 197 14.47 11.28 -24.65
N GLN A 198 14.22 10.03 -24.23
CA GLN A 198 14.62 9.45 -22.95
C GLN A 198 14.03 10.18 -21.72
N ARG A 199 12.91 10.89 -21.87
CA ARG A 199 12.21 11.52 -20.75
C ARG A 199 11.15 10.57 -20.20
N ARG A 200 11.03 10.51 -18.89
CA ARG A 200 10.03 9.66 -18.21
C ARG A 200 8.62 10.17 -18.48
N ARG A 201 7.75 9.27 -18.94
CA ARG A 201 6.30 9.42 -18.98
C ARG A 201 5.68 8.87 -17.71
N GLU A 202 4.57 9.43 -17.33
CA GLU A 202 3.84 8.99 -16.12
C GLU A 202 3.38 7.52 -16.22
N TYR A 203 2.91 7.11 -17.40
CA TYR A 203 2.42 5.75 -17.66
C TYR A 203 3.38 5.02 -18.62
N PRO A 204 3.98 3.89 -18.19
CA PRO A 204 4.84 3.08 -19.04
C PRO A 204 4.02 2.33 -20.10
N ASP A 205 4.64 2.00 -21.25
CA ASP A 205 3.97 1.22 -22.31
C ASP A 205 3.68 -0.22 -21.86
N VAL A 206 4.47 -0.75 -20.92
CA VAL A 206 4.28 -2.06 -20.28
C VAL A 206 4.24 -1.85 -18.77
N LEU A 207 3.12 -2.20 -18.13
CA LEU A 207 2.96 -2.10 -16.67
C LEU A 207 3.04 -3.49 -16.04
N THR A 208 4.07 -3.71 -15.24
CA THR A 208 4.25 -4.90 -14.42
C THR A 208 3.99 -4.56 -12.96
N LEU A 209 3.06 -5.27 -12.33
CA LEU A 209 2.72 -5.13 -10.91
C LEU A 209 2.98 -6.47 -10.20
N GLN A 210 3.60 -6.41 -9.05
CA GLN A 210 3.82 -7.58 -8.21
C GLN A 210 3.37 -7.32 -6.77
N PHE A 211 2.49 -8.19 -6.29
CA PHE A 211 1.99 -8.18 -4.92
C PHE A 211 2.31 -9.49 -4.22
N SER A 212 2.59 -9.42 -2.94
CA SER A 212 2.81 -10.60 -2.09
C SER A 212 1.56 -10.93 -1.29
N LYS A 213 1.15 -12.21 -1.30
CA LYS A 213 -0.01 -12.65 -0.51
C LYS A 213 0.29 -12.53 0.98
N VAL A 214 -0.57 -11.81 1.70
CA VAL A 214 -0.53 -11.66 3.16
C VAL A 214 -1.29 -12.80 3.83
N GLN A 215 -2.53 -13.05 3.37
CA GLN A 215 -3.39 -14.09 3.93
C GLN A 215 -4.46 -14.54 2.95
N ASP A 216 -4.95 -15.76 3.13
CA ASP A 216 -6.20 -16.21 2.52
C ASP A 216 -7.36 -15.66 3.35
N LEU A 217 -8.39 -15.15 2.68
CA LEU A 217 -9.58 -14.63 3.34
C LEU A 217 -10.68 -15.71 3.34
N ARG A 218 -11.52 -15.69 4.36
CA ARG A 218 -12.57 -16.68 4.52
C ARG A 218 -13.50 -16.77 3.30
N TYR A 219 -13.81 -15.62 2.69
CA TYR A 219 -14.58 -15.45 1.45
C TYR A 219 -14.34 -14.03 0.93
N GLY A 220 -14.80 -13.73 -0.27
CA GLY A 220 -14.73 -12.40 -0.88
C GLY A 220 -15.77 -11.44 -0.34
N GLU A 221 -16.24 -10.53 -1.19
CA GLU A 221 -17.33 -9.63 -0.84
C GLU A 221 -18.61 -10.42 -0.49
N ASN A 222 -18.82 -11.54 -1.18
CA ASN A 222 -19.93 -12.45 -0.95
C ASN A 222 -19.43 -13.86 -0.54
N PRO A 223 -20.23 -14.63 0.24
CA PRO A 223 -19.81 -15.93 0.80
C PRO A 223 -19.42 -16.99 -0.23
N HIS A 224 -19.91 -16.90 -1.47
CA HIS A 224 -19.59 -17.84 -2.55
C HIS A 224 -18.30 -17.51 -3.31
N GLN A 225 -17.66 -16.40 -3.02
CA GLN A 225 -16.42 -15.94 -3.66
C GLN A 225 -15.21 -16.31 -2.80
N SER A 226 -14.17 -16.89 -3.43
CA SER A 226 -12.85 -17.03 -2.78
C SER A 226 -12.09 -15.71 -2.82
N ALA A 227 -11.25 -15.45 -1.83
CA ALA A 227 -10.47 -14.23 -1.77
C ALA A 227 -9.14 -14.42 -1.01
N ALA A 228 -8.21 -13.52 -1.28
CA ALA A 228 -6.97 -13.37 -0.54
C ALA A 228 -6.57 -11.89 -0.49
N PHE A 229 -5.85 -11.49 0.54
CA PHE A 229 -5.26 -10.18 0.64
C PHE A 229 -3.81 -10.21 0.18
N TYR A 230 -3.47 -9.30 -0.70
CA TYR A 230 -2.11 -9.07 -1.21
C TYR A 230 -1.67 -7.66 -0.87
N ARG A 231 -0.38 -7.47 -0.68
CA ARG A 231 0.23 -6.15 -0.46
C ARG A 231 1.42 -5.93 -1.37
N ASP A 232 1.75 -4.68 -1.61
CA ASP A 232 2.98 -4.27 -2.26
C ASP A 232 4.21 -4.79 -1.51
N ALA A 233 5.30 -5.01 -2.24
CA ALA A 233 6.58 -5.40 -1.63
C ALA A 233 7.10 -4.34 -0.65
N ARG A 234 6.80 -3.07 -0.91
CA ARG A 234 7.10 -1.89 -0.08
C ARG A 234 5.84 -1.03 0.00
N PRO A 235 4.89 -1.38 0.88
CA PRO A 235 3.70 -0.57 1.05
C PRO A 235 4.07 0.80 1.60
N PRO A 236 3.42 1.89 1.15
CA PRO A 236 3.65 3.21 1.72
C PRO A 236 3.45 3.21 3.23
N GLU A 237 4.32 3.90 3.96
CA GLU A 237 4.17 4.06 5.40
C GLU A 237 2.84 4.74 5.71
N GLY A 238 2.11 4.24 6.71
CA GLY A 238 0.78 4.75 7.05
C GLY A 238 -0.34 4.28 6.12
N SER A 239 -0.08 3.40 5.13
CA SER A 239 -1.13 2.71 4.41
C SER A 239 -1.74 1.59 5.26
N LEU A 240 -3.00 1.23 4.98
CA LEU A 240 -3.66 0.13 5.70
C LEU A 240 -2.84 -1.16 5.62
N ALA A 241 -2.14 -1.42 4.51
CA ALA A 241 -1.31 -2.62 4.34
C ALA A 241 -0.17 -2.77 5.38
N THR A 242 0.12 -1.72 6.17
CA THR A 242 1.11 -1.74 7.25
C THR A 242 0.50 -1.99 8.64
N TYR A 243 -0.78 -2.34 8.72
CA TYR A 243 -1.49 -2.53 9.99
C TYR A 243 -0.84 -3.60 10.89
N ARG A 244 -0.99 -3.38 12.19
CA ARG A 244 -0.80 -4.39 13.23
C ARG A 244 -2.14 -4.65 13.92
N GLN A 245 -2.65 -5.86 13.83
CA GLN A 245 -3.87 -6.23 14.55
C GLN A 245 -3.51 -6.57 16.01
N VAL A 246 -4.13 -5.87 16.95
CA VAL A 246 -3.86 -6.05 18.39
C VAL A 246 -4.96 -6.81 19.11
N GLN A 247 -6.15 -6.94 18.51
CA GLN A 247 -7.28 -7.71 19.03
C GLN A 247 -8.21 -8.17 17.91
N GLY A 248 -9.00 -9.19 18.17
CA GLY A 248 -10.14 -9.60 17.36
C GLY A 248 -9.87 -10.79 16.44
N LYS A 249 -10.90 -11.18 15.68
CA LYS A 249 -10.85 -12.22 14.65
C LYS A 249 -10.09 -11.73 13.43
N ASP A 250 -9.73 -12.66 12.53
CA ASP A 250 -9.18 -12.33 11.22
C ASP A 250 -10.06 -11.33 10.46
N LEU A 251 -9.42 -10.46 9.70
CA LEU A 251 -10.11 -9.51 8.84
C LEU A 251 -10.79 -10.23 7.68
N SER A 252 -12.01 -9.82 7.36
CA SER A 252 -12.70 -10.23 6.12
C SER A 252 -12.34 -9.29 4.96
N TYR A 253 -12.69 -9.69 3.75
CA TYR A 253 -12.58 -8.84 2.55
C TYR A 253 -13.24 -7.46 2.78
N ASN A 254 -14.50 -7.46 3.24
CA ASN A 254 -15.22 -6.22 3.50
C ASN A 254 -14.61 -5.40 4.63
N ASN A 255 -14.07 -6.05 5.68
CA ASN A 255 -13.37 -5.32 6.74
C ASN A 255 -12.14 -4.57 6.20
N ILE A 256 -11.36 -5.19 5.31
CA ILE A 256 -10.17 -4.55 4.72
C ILE A 256 -10.59 -3.38 3.83
N ALA A 257 -11.59 -3.57 2.95
CA ALA A 257 -12.06 -2.52 2.05
C ALA A 257 -12.65 -1.32 2.78
N ASP A 258 -13.51 -1.57 3.78
CA ASP A 258 -14.11 -0.51 4.60
C ASP A 258 -13.08 0.16 5.51
N ALA A 259 -12.10 -0.61 6.04
CA ALA A 259 -11.02 -0.10 6.87
C ALA A 259 -10.11 0.85 6.08
N ASP A 260 -9.79 0.52 4.84
CA ASP A 260 -9.00 1.38 3.95
C ASP A 260 -9.73 2.72 3.70
N ALA A 261 -11.02 2.66 3.35
CA ALA A 261 -11.84 3.86 3.15
C ALA A 261 -11.89 4.75 4.40
N ALA A 262 -12.04 4.15 5.59
CA ALA A 262 -12.09 4.90 6.85
C ALA A 262 -10.73 5.52 7.19
N TRP A 263 -9.64 4.75 7.02
CA TRP A 263 -8.29 5.18 7.33
C TRP A 263 -7.82 6.31 6.42
N GLU A 264 -7.99 6.16 5.10
CA GLU A 264 -7.61 7.19 4.12
C GLU A 264 -8.37 8.49 4.36
N CYS A 265 -9.66 8.42 4.72
CA CYS A 265 -10.45 9.60 5.07
C CYS A 265 -9.94 10.27 6.35
N VAL A 266 -9.78 9.52 7.46
CA VAL A 266 -9.43 10.13 8.76
C VAL A 266 -8.02 10.71 8.79
N LYS A 267 -7.05 10.08 8.12
CA LYS A 267 -5.66 10.59 8.06
C LYS A 267 -5.52 11.87 7.24
N SER A 268 -6.53 12.23 6.44
CA SER A 268 -6.53 13.48 5.66
C SER A 268 -6.72 14.73 6.54
N PHE A 269 -7.05 14.58 7.83
CA PHE A 269 -7.24 15.67 8.79
C PHE A 269 -6.02 15.83 9.69
N THR A 270 -5.68 17.10 9.97
CA THR A 270 -4.61 17.48 10.91
C THR A 270 -5.11 17.62 12.34
N GLU A 271 -6.35 18.00 12.55
CA GLU A 271 -7.02 18.08 13.85
C GLU A 271 -7.45 16.69 14.33
N PRO A 272 -7.68 16.47 15.64
CA PRO A 272 -8.22 15.21 16.11
C PRO A 272 -9.58 14.93 15.46
N ALA A 273 -9.66 13.79 14.77
CA ALA A 273 -10.80 13.41 13.94
C ALA A 273 -11.26 11.98 14.21
N CYS A 274 -12.55 11.75 14.00
CA CYS A 274 -13.14 10.43 13.91
C CYS A 274 -13.96 10.33 12.62
N VAL A 275 -13.80 9.21 11.90
CA VAL A 275 -14.59 8.87 10.72
C VAL A 275 -15.20 7.50 10.93
N ILE A 276 -16.49 7.37 10.68
CA ILE A 276 -17.23 6.11 10.73
C ILE A 276 -17.64 5.75 9.31
N VAL A 277 -17.27 4.56 8.87
CA VAL A 277 -17.52 4.05 7.51
C VAL A 277 -18.44 2.84 7.54
N LYS A 278 -19.35 2.80 6.59
CA LYS A 278 -20.19 1.64 6.28
C LYS A 278 -20.27 1.46 4.77
N HIS A 279 -19.92 0.24 4.28
CA HIS A 279 -19.92 -0.09 2.85
C HIS A 279 -19.10 0.92 2.02
N ALA A 280 -17.86 1.13 2.45
CA ALA A 280 -16.88 2.05 1.86
C ALA A 280 -17.33 3.52 1.75
N ASN A 281 -18.37 3.93 2.49
CA ASN A 281 -18.82 5.33 2.57
C ASN A 281 -18.72 5.85 4.00
N PRO A 282 -18.21 7.05 4.21
CA PRO A 282 -18.42 7.76 5.46
C PRO A 282 -19.91 7.90 5.74
N CYS A 283 -20.36 7.45 6.91
CA CYS A 283 -21.72 7.68 7.40
C CYS A 283 -21.76 8.68 8.57
N GLY A 284 -20.59 9.05 9.09
CA GLY A 284 -20.40 10.11 10.07
C GLY A 284 -18.92 10.46 10.19
N ALA A 285 -18.64 11.77 10.32
CA ALA A 285 -17.30 12.28 10.53
C ALA A 285 -17.32 13.55 11.36
N ALA A 286 -16.31 13.73 12.21
CA ALA A 286 -16.19 14.95 13.00
C ALA A 286 -14.75 15.25 13.41
N LEU A 287 -14.50 16.55 13.60
CA LEU A 287 -13.34 17.11 14.27
C LEU A 287 -13.76 17.54 15.68
N ALA A 288 -12.90 17.33 16.67
CA ALA A 288 -13.12 17.83 18.03
C ALA A 288 -11.79 18.00 18.77
N ALA A 289 -11.85 18.44 20.03
CA ALA A 289 -10.64 18.58 20.84
C ALA A 289 -10.06 17.22 21.27
N THR A 290 -10.91 16.21 21.42
CA THR A 290 -10.52 14.86 21.88
C THR A 290 -11.08 13.77 20.95
N PRO A 291 -10.45 12.57 20.90
CA PRO A 291 -10.98 11.41 20.16
C PRO A 291 -12.38 11.01 20.60
N HIS A 292 -12.66 11.12 21.91
CA HIS A 292 -13.98 10.83 22.46
C HIS A 292 -15.08 11.75 21.90
N GLU A 293 -14.86 13.07 21.96
CA GLU A 293 -15.80 14.05 21.41
C GLU A 293 -15.97 13.90 19.89
N ALA A 294 -14.86 13.68 19.16
CA ALA A 294 -14.91 13.45 17.73
C ALA A 294 -15.75 12.21 17.38
N TYR A 295 -15.61 11.12 18.14
CA TYR A 295 -16.45 9.94 17.98
C TYR A 295 -17.93 10.23 18.25
N GLU A 296 -18.25 10.89 19.36
CA GLU A 296 -19.65 11.17 19.69
C GLU A 296 -20.33 12.07 18.65
N HIS A 297 -19.59 13.05 18.12
CA HIS A 297 -20.10 13.91 17.06
C HIS A 297 -20.29 13.15 15.75
N ALA A 298 -19.31 12.33 15.34
CA ALA A 298 -19.40 11.51 14.13
C ALA A 298 -20.56 10.49 14.22
N PHE A 299 -20.69 9.81 15.37
CA PHE A 299 -21.73 8.81 15.60
C PHE A 299 -23.16 9.39 15.49
N ARG A 300 -23.38 10.62 15.95
CA ARG A 300 -24.69 11.29 15.89
C ARG A 300 -25.20 11.52 14.47
N THR A 301 -24.33 11.57 13.46
CA THR A 301 -24.73 11.80 12.07
C THR A 301 -25.70 10.73 11.56
N ASP A 302 -25.37 9.46 11.78
CA ASP A 302 -26.20 8.32 11.35
C ASP A 302 -25.94 7.10 12.27
N PRO A 303 -26.54 7.07 13.47
CA PRO A 303 -26.34 5.98 14.43
C PRO A 303 -26.78 4.62 13.89
N VAL A 304 -27.76 4.60 12.97
CA VAL A 304 -28.27 3.37 12.36
C VAL A 304 -27.23 2.76 11.42
N SER A 305 -26.66 3.55 10.54
CA SER A 305 -25.62 3.07 9.61
C SER A 305 -24.29 2.78 10.33
N ALA A 306 -23.99 3.48 11.42
CA ALA A 306 -22.79 3.25 12.23
C ALA A 306 -22.77 1.88 12.92
N PHE A 307 -23.92 1.22 13.07
CA PHE A 307 -24.01 -0.13 13.65
C PHE A 307 -23.28 -1.14 12.76
N GLY A 308 -22.27 -1.82 13.32
CA GLY A 308 -21.40 -2.74 12.57
C GLY A 308 -20.50 -2.03 11.56
N GLY A 309 -20.25 -0.75 11.73
CA GLY A 309 -19.32 0.03 10.91
C GLY A 309 -17.87 -0.08 11.36
N ILE A 310 -17.00 0.60 10.61
CA ILE A 310 -15.60 0.77 10.89
C ILE A 310 -15.37 2.16 11.48
N ILE A 311 -14.63 2.25 12.56
CA ILE A 311 -14.37 3.51 13.27
C ILE A 311 -12.87 3.80 13.21
N ALA A 312 -12.51 4.91 12.59
CA ALA A 312 -11.12 5.32 12.43
C ALA A 312 -10.84 6.64 13.17
N PHE A 313 -9.69 6.70 13.84
CA PHE A 313 -9.16 7.86 14.54
C PHE A 313 -7.78 8.21 14.00
N ASN A 314 -7.48 9.50 13.86
CA ASN A 314 -6.13 9.98 13.54
C ASN A 314 -5.31 10.36 14.78
N ARG A 315 -5.78 9.99 15.96
CA ARG A 315 -5.06 10.10 17.25
C ARG A 315 -5.10 8.77 17.98
N ALA A 316 -4.24 8.64 18.98
CA ALA A 316 -4.27 7.46 19.84
C ALA A 316 -5.67 7.24 20.42
N LEU A 317 -6.14 5.99 20.39
CA LEU A 317 -7.40 5.62 21.03
C LEU A 317 -7.19 5.57 22.54
N ASP A 318 -7.79 6.49 23.26
CA ASP A 318 -7.76 6.57 24.72
C ASP A 318 -8.91 5.77 25.37
N ALA A 319 -8.85 5.65 26.71
CA ALA A 319 -9.86 4.91 27.48
C ALA A 319 -11.27 5.53 27.35
N ALA A 320 -11.39 6.85 27.22
CA ALA A 320 -12.69 7.54 27.13
C ALA A 320 -13.37 7.26 25.79
N ALA A 321 -12.63 7.39 24.69
CA ALA A 321 -13.12 7.03 23.36
C ALA A 321 -13.45 5.54 23.26
N ALA A 322 -12.60 4.66 23.81
CA ALA A 322 -12.84 3.22 23.85
C ALA A 322 -14.12 2.87 24.61
N ALA A 323 -14.36 3.48 25.77
CA ALA A 323 -15.58 3.28 26.56
C ALA A 323 -16.85 3.76 25.82
N ALA A 324 -16.76 4.84 25.04
CA ALA A 324 -17.86 5.32 24.21
C ALA A 324 -18.16 4.35 23.05
N VAL A 325 -17.12 3.92 22.30
CA VAL A 325 -17.26 2.94 21.23
C VAL A 325 -17.76 1.59 21.74
N ALA A 326 -17.38 1.19 22.95
CA ALA A 326 -17.85 -0.06 23.57
C ALA A 326 -19.37 -0.17 23.70
N LYS A 327 -20.10 0.96 23.71
CA LYS A 327 -21.57 0.98 23.83
C LYS A 327 -22.30 0.52 22.58
N GLN A 328 -21.61 0.46 21.42
CA GLN A 328 -22.21 -0.01 20.17
C GLN A 328 -21.51 -1.27 19.63
N PHE A 329 -22.12 -1.89 18.63
CA PHE A 329 -21.46 -2.92 17.82
C PHE A 329 -20.64 -2.25 16.71
N ALA A 330 -19.34 -2.49 16.70
CA ALA A 330 -18.42 -2.12 15.64
C ALA A 330 -17.66 -3.36 15.14
N GLU A 331 -17.34 -3.41 13.86
CA GLU A 331 -16.56 -4.51 13.27
C GLU A 331 -15.05 -4.30 13.43
N VAL A 332 -14.58 -3.06 13.19
CA VAL A 332 -13.16 -2.70 13.25
C VAL A 332 -13.00 -1.31 13.88
N ILE A 333 -11.95 -1.16 14.67
CA ILE A 333 -11.42 0.14 15.12
C ILE A 333 -10.02 0.28 14.55
N ILE A 334 -9.69 1.49 14.08
CA ILE A 334 -8.36 1.83 13.55
C ILE A 334 -7.86 3.09 14.22
N ALA A 335 -6.63 3.07 14.71
CA ALA A 335 -5.96 4.24 15.28
C ALA A 335 -4.44 4.15 15.06
N PRO A 336 -3.69 5.26 15.17
CA PRO A 336 -2.23 5.23 15.11
C PRO A 336 -1.61 4.39 16.22
N ARG A 337 -2.25 4.38 17.39
CA ARG A 337 -1.88 3.61 18.58
C ARG A 337 -3.13 3.40 19.43
N VAL A 338 -3.17 2.31 20.18
CA VAL A 338 -4.22 2.03 21.14
C VAL A 338 -3.61 1.99 22.54
N GLU A 339 -4.13 2.77 23.45
CA GLU A 339 -3.62 2.82 24.81
C GLU A 339 -3.97 1.55 25.59
N PRO A 340 -3.12 1.10 26.54
CA PRO A 340 -3.38 -0.12 27.31
C PRO A 340 -4.73 -0.11 28.04
N GLU A 341 -5.14 1.05 28.56
CA GLU A 341 -6.43 1.21 29.23
C GLU A 341 -7.61 1.12 28.27
N ALA A 342 -7.43 1.61 27.02
CA ALA A 342 -8.43 1.45 25.96
C ALA A 342 -8.63 -0.04 25.59
N LEU A 343 -7.54 -0.81 25.49
CA LEU A 343 -7.61 -2.26 25.25
C LEU A 343 -8.35 -2.97 26.37
N LYS A 344 -8.13 -2.59 27.62
CA LYS A 344 -8.88 -3.16 28.76
C LYS A 344 -10.38 -2.91 28.67
N GLN A 345 -10.79 -1.70 28.26
CA GLN A 345 -12.21 -1.36 28.04
C GLN A 345 -12.87 -2.22 26.95
N LEU A 346 -12.09 -2.58 25.91
CA LEU A 346 -12.57 -3.34 24.76
C LEU A 346 -12.36 -4.85 24.87
N ALA A 347 -11.67 -5.34 25.90
CA ALA A 347 -11.31 -6.75 26.07
C ALA A 347 -12.52 -7.70 26.05
N GLY A 348 -13.67 -7.27 26.57
CA GLY A 348 -14.92 -8.06 26.55
C GLY A 348 -15.52 -8.26 25.16
N LYS A 349 -15.06 -7.50 24.16
CA LYS A 349 -15.53 -7.58 22.76
C LYS A 349 -14.56 -8.41 21.91
N SER A 350 -14.39 -9.68 22.22
CA SER A 350 -13.38 -10.57 21.60
C SER A 350 -13.43 -10.66 20.06
N ASN A 351 -14.58 -10.36 19.46
CA ASN A 351 -14.74 -10.37 17.99
C ASN A 351 -14.36 -9.05 17.32
N LEU A 352 -14.29 -7.94 18.09
CA LEU A 352 -13.94 -6.62 17.58
C LEU A 352 -12.47 -6.60 17.15
N ARG A 353 -12.22 -6.26 15.91
CA ARG A 353 -10.87 -6.12 15.36
C ARG A 353 -10.34 -4.74 15.71
N ILE A 354 -9.15 -4.69 16.26
CA ILE A 354 -8.48 -3.43 16.60
C ILE A 354 -7.16 -3.40 15.85
N LEU A 355 -7.01 -2.37 15.02
CA LEU A 355 -5.85 -2.19 14.15
C LEU A 355 -5.06 -0.94 14.57
N GLU A 356 -3.77 -1.10 14.66
CA GLU A 356 -2.84 0.02 14.72
C GLU A 356 -2.18 0.21 13.35
N VAL A 357 -2.26 1.42 12.83
CA VAL A 357 -1.62 1.83 11.58
C VAL A 357 -0.86 3.12 11.87
N PRO A 358 0.46 3.17 11.66
CA PRO A 358 1.24 4.39 11.89
C PRO A 358 0.64 5.57 11.12
N LEU A 359 0.49 6.73 11.78
CA LEU A 359 0.03 7.94 11.11
C LEU A 359 1.20 8.53 10.31
N ALA A 360 1.19 8.28 9.01
CA ALA A 360 2.12 8.87 8.05
C ALA A 360 1.34 9.34 6.83
N HIS A 361 1.88 10.33 6.12
CA HIS A 361 1.23 10.92 4.95
C HIS A 361 1.49 10.15 3.65
N GLY A 362 2.08 8.95 3.75
CA GLY A 362 2.24 8.06 2.60
C GLY A 362 0.88 7.67 2.03
N ALA A 363 0.72 7.86 0.73
CA ALA A 363 -0.48 7.47 -0.03
C ALA A 363 -0.06 6.62 -1.22
N ASN A 364 -1.00 5.82 -1.72
CA ASN A 364 -0.80 5.18 -3.01
C ASN A 364 -0.65 6.27 -4.09
N GLU A 365 0.39 6.16 -4.91
CA GLU A 365 0.60 7.10 -6.03
C GLU A 365 -0.43 6.90 -7.13
N ARG A 366 -0.93 5.67 -7.28
CA ARG A 366 -1.86 5.26 -8.34
C ARG A 366 -3.05 4.52 -7.77
N ASP A 367 -4.19 4.75 -8.40
CA ASP A 367 -5.43 4.02 -8.19
C ASP A 367 -5.70 3.08 -9.37
N PHE A 368 -6.23 1.88 -9.09
CA PHE A 368 -6.43 0.81 -10.06
C PHE A 368 -7.88 0.33 -10.08
N LYS A 369 -8.46 0.27 -11.27
CA LYS A 369 -9.80 -0.31 -11.43
C LYS A 369 -9.77 -1.40 -12.51
N ARG A 370 -10.11 -2.64 -12.12
CA ARG A 370 -10.27 -3.73 -13.09
C ARG A 370 -11.49 -3.48 -13.96
N VAL A 371 -11.31 -3.68 -15.26
CA VAL A 371 -12.37 -3.71 -16.26
C VAL A 371 -12.28 -5.02 -17.04
N GLY A 372 -13.28 -5.36 -17.81
CA GLY A 372 -13.27 -6.61 -18.58
C GLY A 372 -12.04 -6.71 -19.48
N GLY A 373 -11.12 -7.63 -19.17
CA GLY A 373 -9.88 -7.84 -19.92
C GLY A 373 -8.79 -6.77 -19.76
N GLY A 374 -9.00 -5.72 -18.94
CA GLY A 374 -8.07 -4.61 -18.82
C GLY A 374 -7.93 -4.05 -17.41
N LEU A 375 -7.16 -2.98 -17.29
CA LEU A 375 -6.90 -2.22 -16.07
C LEU A 375 -6.94 -0.72 -16.41
N LEU A 376 -7.77 0.03 -15.72
CA LEU A 376 -7.68 1.49 -15.68
C LEU A 376 -6.70 1.87 -14.57
N VAL A 377 -5.80 2.79 -14.90
CA VAL A 377 -4.80 3.33 -13.98
C VAL A 377 -4.89 4.84 -14.00
N GLN A 378 -4.96 5.45 -12.84
CA GLN A 378 -4.95 6.91 -12.69
C GLN A 378 -4.05 7.30 -11.51
N SER A 379 -3.63 8.56 -11.46
CA SER A 379 -3.05 9.11 -10.23
C SER A 379 -4.10 9.15 -9.12
N ALA A 380 -3.66 8.97 -7.87
CA ALA A 380 -4.55 9.09 -6.73
C ALA A 380 -5.14 10.51 -6.63
N ASP A 381 -6.39 10.61 -6.18
CA ASP A 381 -7.01 11.91 -5.89
C ASP A 381 -6.47 12.45 -4.55
N ALA A 382 -5.30 13.07 -4.62
CA ALA A 382 -4.56 13.59 -3.46
C ALA A 382 -4.66 15.13 -3.31
N HIS A 383 -5.57 15.78 -4.07
CA HIS A 383 -5.67 17.23 -4.04
C HIS A 383 -6.18 17.74 -2.68
N SER A 384 -5.46 18.69 -2.13
CA SER A 384 -5.84 19.39 -0.88
C SER A 384 -6.19 20.83 -1.18
N LEU A 385 -7.43 21.21 -0.88
CA LEU A 385 -7.96 22.56 -1.08
C LEU A 385 -7.61 23.45 0.11
N ALA A 386 -7.02 24.61 -0.16
CA ALA A 386 -6.78 25.65 0.82
C ALA A 386 -7.88 26.73 0.76
N ARG A 387 -8.00 27.51 1.84
CA ARG A 387 -8.95 28.65 1.90
C ARG A 387 -8.73 29.66 0.77
N SER A 388 -7.47 29.89 0.39
CA SER A 388 -7.08 30.80 -0.71
C SER A 388 -7.56 30.35 -2.09
N ASP A 389 -7.86 29.06 -2.27
CA ASP A 389 -8.25 28.49 -3.55
C ASP A 389 -9.75 28.66 -3.83
N LEU A 390 -10.50 29.07 -2.80
CA LEU A 390 -11.94 29.27 -2.90
C LEU A 390 -12.28 30.56 -3.66
N ARG A 391 -13.12 30.44 -4.67
CA ARG A 391 -13.71 31.57 -5.38
C ARG A 391 -15.16 31.78 -4.94
N ILE A 392 -15.42 32.83 -4.16
CA ILE A 392 -16.79 33.19 -3.78
C ILE A 392 -17.48 33.79 -5.01
N VAL A 393 -18.63 33.23 -5.40
CA VAL A 393 -19.33 33.57 -6.64
C VAL A 393 -20.69 34.23 -6.41
N THR A 394 -21.19 34.25 -5.19
CA THR A 394 -22.47 34.87 -4.80
C THR A 394 -22.27 36.24 -4.15
N ARG A 395 -23.35 37.04 -4.08
CA ARG A 395 -23.37 38.32 -3.35
C ARG A 395 -23.15 38.16 -1.86
N THR A 396 -23.72 37.09 -1.27
CA THR A 396 -23.47 36.72 0.12
C THR A 396 -22.15 35.96 0.21
N ALA A 397 -21.24 36.42 1.06
CA ALA A 397 -20.00 35.72 1.35
C ALA A 397 -20.16 34.82 2.60
N PRO A 398 -19.52 33.63 2.61
CA PRO A 398 -19.52 32.79 3.81
C PRO A 398 -18.68 33.43 4.92
N THR A 399 -19.12 33.26 6.17
CA THR A 399 -18.34 33.66 7.34
C THR A 399 -17.07 32.80 7.48
N PRO A 400 -16.04 33.24 8.22
CA PRO A 400 -14.83 32.45 8.48
C PRO A 400 -15.12 31.04 8.99
N ARG A 401 -16.08 30.87 9.90
CA ARG A 401 -16.52 29.58 10.43
C ARG A 401 -17.19 28.71 9.35
N GLN A 402 -18.04 29.30 8.53
CA GLN A 402 -18.65 28.58 7.41
C GLN A 402 -17.61 28.10 6.41
N ILE A 403 -16.53 28.86 6.18
CA ILE A 403 -15.42 28.45 5.32
C ILE A 403 -14.72 27.21 5.91
N ASP A 404 -14.49 27.17 7.23
CA ASP A 404 -13.89 26.01 7.88
C ASP A 404 -14.80 24.77 7.75
N ASP A 405 -16.09 24.93 8.00
CA ASP A 405 -17.08 23.86 7.82
C ASP A 405 -17.21 23.44 6.34
N LEU A 406 -17.13 24.37 5.37
CA LEU A 406 -17.14 24.05 3.94
C LEU A 406 -15.91 23.24 3.53
N LEU A 407 -14.72 23.59 4.00
CA LEU A 407 -13.47 22.85 3.72
C LEU A 407 -13.51 21.45 4.36
N PHE A 408 -14.07 21.32 5.57
CA PHE A 408 -14.30 20.05 6.20
C PHE A 408 -15.29 19.18 5.40
N ALA A 409 -16.44 19.74 5.03
CA ALA A 409 -17.45 19.06 4.21
C ALA A 409 -16.89 18.62 2.84
N TRP A 410 -16.09 19.48 2.21
CA TRP A 410 -15.40 19.20 0.95
C TRP A 410 -14.46 18.00 1.07
N ARG A 411 -13.66 17.96 2.15
CA ARG A 411 -12.76 16.86 2.42
C ARG A 411 -13.51 15.54 2.63
N ILE A 412 -14.65 15.55 3.31
CA ILE A 412 -15.49 14.37 3.46
C ILE A 412 -16.09 13.95 2.11
N ALA A 413 -16.58 14.90 1.30
CA ALA A 413 -17.18 14.62 -0.01
C ALA A 413 -16.22 13.88 -0.96
N GLN A 414 -14.91 14.14 -0.87
CA GLN A 414 -13.85 13.43 -1.61
C GLN A 414 -13.86 11.91 -1.36
N TYR A 415 -14.29 11.48 -0.17
CA TYR A 415 -14.33 10.06 0.24
C TYR A 415 -15.72 9.44 0.14
N VAL A 416 -16.73 10.18 -0.27
CA VAL A 416 -18.10 9.69 -0.46
C VAL A 416 -18.33 9.30 -1.89
N LYS A 417 -18.99 8.15 -2.12
CA LYS A 417 -19.35 7.67 -3.46
C LYS A 417 -20.26 8.67 -4.18
N SER A 418 -19.92 8.96 -5.44
CA SER A 418 -20.64 9.91 -6.30
C SER A 418 -22.05 9.39 -6.71
N ASN A 419 -23.06 10.23 -6.88
CA ASN A 419 -23.08 11.64 -6.52
C ASN A 419 -23.09 11.80 -4.98
N ALA A 420 -22.24 12.70 -4.48
CA ALA A 420 -22.09 12.94 -3.04
C ALA A 420 -22.61 14.32 -2.64
N ILE A 421 -23.45 14.35 -1.60
CA ILE A 421 -23.89 15.57 -0.90
C ILE A 421 -23.62 15.39 0.58
N VAL A 422 -22.88 16.32 1.18
CA VAL A 422 -22.46 16.27 2.59
C VAL A 422 -22.86 17.56 3.30
N PHE A 423 -23.84 17.47 4.22
CA PHE A 423 -24.21 18.56 5.11
C PHE A 423 -23.32 18.55 6.36
N CYS A 424 -22.79 19.71 6.70
CA CYS A 424 -21.90 19.88 7.86
C CYS A 424 -22.24 21.12 8.68
N GLY A 425 -21.81 21.11 9.91
CA GLY A 425 -21.84 22.25 10.81
C GLY A 425 -21.02 22.01 12.06
N ASN A 426 -20.28 23.03 12.51
CA ASN A 426 -19.44 22.94 13.71
C ASN A 426 -18.39 21.80 13.66
N GLY A 427 -17.77 21.60 12.52
CA GLY A 427 -16.75 20.56 12.34
C GLY A 427 -17.29 19.12 12.36
N ALA A 428 -18.59 18.92 12.17
CA ALA A 428 -19.21 17.60 12.13
C ALA A 428 -20.19 17.46 10.96
N THR A 429 -20.31 16.26 10.40
CA THR A 429 -21.34 15.92 9.43
C THR A 429 -22.72 15.90 10.10
N LEU A 430 -23.74 16.33 9.38
CA LEU A 430 -25.14 16.36 9.82
C LEU A 430 -26.00 15.42 8.97
N GLY A 431 -25.62 15.18 7.73
CA GLY A 431 -26.29 14.28 6.82
C GLY A 431 -25.44 14.02 5.58
N ILE A 432 -25.41 12.77 5.14
CA ILE A 432 -24.61 12.34 3.97
C ILE A 432 -25.52 11.59 3.02
N GLY A 433 -25.56 12.03 1.76
CA GLY A 433 -26.15 11.32 0.63
C GLY A 433 -25.04 10.84 -0.30
N ALA A 434 -24.98 9.55 -0.55
CA ALA A 434 -23.92 8.88 -1.25
C ALA A 434 -24.43 7.97 -2.36
N GLY A 435 -23.69 7.87 -3.47
CA GLY A 435 -23.86 6.82 -4.47
C GLY A 435 -25.18 6.88 -5.24
N GLN A 436 -25.78 8.04 -5.40
CA GLN A 436 -27.04 8.18 -6.12
C GLN A 436 -26.82 8.64 -7.57
N MET A 437 -27.67 8.19 -8.48
CA MET A 437 -27.63 8.57 -9.90
C MET A 437 -27.99 10.05 -10.09
N SER A 438 -28.76 10.62 -9.17
CA SER A 438 -29.17 12.04 -9.17
C SER A 438 -28.60 12.76 -7.94
N ARG A 439 -28.07 13.97 -8.14
CA ARG A 439 -27.58 14.83 -7.05
C ARG A 439 -28.71 15.29 -6.13
N VAL A 440 -29.87 15.53 -6.72
CA VAL A 440 -31.11 15.86 -5.98
C VAL A 440 -31.49 14.72 -5.01
N ASP A 441 -31.36 13.46 -5.44
CA ASP A 441 -31.68 12.31 -4.58
C ASP A 441 -30.65 12.18 -3.46
N SER A 442 -29.37 12.40 -3.71
CA SER A 442 -28.35 12.47 -2.66
C SER A 442 -28.68 13.55 -1.62
N ALA A 443 -29.10 14.74 -2.06
CA ALA A 443 -29.52 15.83 -1.16
C ALA A 443 -30.73 15.43 -0.30
N ARG A 444 -31.73 14.81 -0.90
CA ARG A 444 -32.93 14.32 -0.19
C ARG A 444 -32.57 13.23 0.82
N ILE A 445 -31.76 12.26 0.44
CA ILE A 445 -31.31 11.17 1.32
C ILE A 445 -30.56 11.74 2.52
N ALA A 446 -29.64 12.70 2.32
CA ALA A 446 -28.94 13.35 3.41
C ALA A 446 -29.92 14.02 4.38
N GLY A 447 -30.95 14.72 3.86
CA GLY A 447 -32.01 15.32 4.68
C GLY A 447 -32.84 14.30 5.46
N VAL A 448 -33.26 13.21 4.83
CA VAL A 448 -34.01 12.12 5.49
C VAL A 448 -33.20 11.50 6.62
N LYS A 449 -31.90 11.26 6.41
CA LYS A 449 -31.01 10.71 7.45
C LYS A 449 -30.80 11.67 8.61
N ALA A 450 -30.60 12.96 8.34
CA ALA A 450 -30.51 13.98 9.38
C ALA A 450 -31.77 14.05 10.23
N GLN A 451 -32.95 14.03 9.58
CA GLN A 451 -34.24 14.01 10.27
C GLN A 451 -34.39 12.76 11.14
N ALA A 452 -34.05 11.59 10.64
CA ALA A 452 -34.08 10.33 11.40
C ALA A 452 -33.14 10.36 12.61
N ALA A 453 -31.99 11.01 12.49
CA ALA A 453 -31.04 11.25 13.58
C ALA A 453 -31.42 12.42 14.50
N LYS A 454 -32.56 13.09 14.25
CA LYS A 454 -33.05 14.27 14.98
C LYS A 454 -32.04 15.44 14.94
N LEU A 455 -31.29 15.56 13.84
CA LEU A 455 -30.40 16.68 13.60
C LEU A 455 -31.09 17.74 12.75
N THR A 456 -30.81 19.01 13.05
CA THR A 456 -31.29 20.14 12.23
C THR A 456 -30.25 20.46 11.16
N LEU A 457 -30.71 20.67 9.92
CA LEU A 457 -29.91 21.17 8.83
C LEU A 457 -29.97 22.69 8.69
N ALA A 458 -30.81 23.36 9.46
CA ALA A 458 -30.91 24.81 9.49
C ALA A 458 -29.57 25.44 9.92
N GLY A 459 -29.01 26.31 9.06
CA GLY A 459 -27.74 26.96 9.31
C GLY A 459 -26.52 26.12 8.91
N SER A 460 -26.70 24.93 8.30
CA SER A 460 -25.62 24.06 7.85
C SER A 460 -24.93 24.59 6.61
N VAL A 461 -23.73 24.07 6.34
CA VAL A 461 -23.04 24.19 5.06
C VAL A 461 -23.10 22.89 4.29
N VAL A 462 -22.91 22.92 2.97
CA VAL A 462 -23.01 21.73 2.12
C VAL A 462 -21.85 21.66 1.13
N ALA A 463 -21.26 20.46 0.99
CA ALA A 463 -20.36 20.14 -0.12
C ALA A 463 -21.04 19.22 -1.13
N SER A 464 -20.79 19.50 -2.41
CA SER A 464 -21.14 18.65 -3.54
C SER A 464 -19.87 18.25 -4.30
N ASP A 465 -19.65 16.96 -4.51
CA ASP A 465 -18.46 16.41 -5.17
C ASP A 465 -18.25 16.88 -6.61
N ALA A 466 -19.33 17.38 -7.26
CA ALA A 466 -19.30 17.97 -8.60
C ALA A 466 -20.31 19.13 -8.71
N PHE A 467 -20.33 19.81 -9.87
CA PHE A 467 -21.21 20.95 -10.10
C PHE A 467 -22.71 20.57 -10.11
N PHE A 468 -23.57 21.53 -9.81
CA PHE A 468 -25.02 21.40 -9.99
C PHE A 468 -25.36 21.66 -11.48
N PRO A 469 -25.96 20.68 -12.18
CA PRO A 469 -26.35 20.86 -13.58
C PRO A 469 -27.54 21.80 -13.74
N PHE A 470 -28.38 21.95 -12.69
CA PHE A 470 -29.59 22.75 -12.65
C PHE A 470 -29.78 23.31 -11.23
N ARG A 471 -30.63 24.36 -11.11
CA ARG A 471 -30.93 24.99 -9.83
C ARG A 471 -31.68 24.08 -8.83
N ASP A 472 -32.38 23.04 -9.29
CA ASP A 472 -33.19 22.13 -8.48
C ASP A 472 -32.40 21.46 -7.35
N GLY A 473 -31.15 21.08 -7.62
CA GLY A 473 -30.25 20.56 -6.60
C GLY A 473 -29.99 21.58 -5.48
N LEU A 474 -29.74 22.83 -5.82
CA LEU A 474 -29.52 23.91 -4.87
C LEU A 474 -30.80 24.26 -4.10
N ASP A 475 -31.96 24.30 -4.78
CA ASP A 475 -33.24 24.59 -4.14
C ASP A 475 -33.56 23.57 -3.03
N VAL A 476 -33.29 22.27 -3.26
CA VAL A 476 -33.44 21.22 -2.22
C VAL A 476 -32.53 21.47 -1.01
N LEU A 477 -31.28 21.93 -1.23
CA LEU A 477 -30.38 22.27 -0.12
C LEU A 477 -30.88 23.48 0.66
N ALA A 478 -31.36 24.50 -0.06
CA ALA A 478 -31.95 25.70 0.52
C ALA A 478 -33.17 25.37 1.39
N ASP A 479 -34.08 24.55 0.86
CA ASP A 479 -35.29 24.11 1.57
C ASP A 479 -34.97 23.29 2.82
N ALA A 480 -33.84 22.56 2.82
CA ALA A 480 -33.33 21.87 3.99
C ALA A 480 -32.67 22.80 5.03
N GLY A 481 -32.43 24.08 4.69
CA GLY A 481 -31.88 25.09 5.60
C GLY A 481 -30.38 25.35 5.44
N ALA A 482 -29.74 24.91 4.35
CA ALA A 482 -28.35 25.24 4.08
C ALA A 482 -28.15 26.75 3.87
N VAL A 483 -27.05 27.29 4.40
CA VAL A 483 -26.72 28.73 4.30
C VAL A 483 -25.45 28.97 3.45
N ALA A 484 -24.66 27.95 3.20
CA ALA A 484 -23.49 28.03 2.35
C ALA A 484 -23.24 26.71 1.60
N VAL A 485 -22.71 26.78 0.39
CA VAL A 485 -22.44 25.64 -0.49
C VAL A 485 -21.05 25.74 -1.09
N ILE A 486 -20.33 24.62 -1.16
CA ILE A 486 -19.07 24.46 -1.89
C ILE A 486 -19.25 23.42 -3.01
N GLN A 487 -18.79 23.77 -4.20
CA GLN A 487 -18.86 22.91 -5.39
C GLN A 487 -17.77 23.32 -6.40
N PRO A 488 -17.45 22.49 -7.42
CA PRO A 488 -16.43 22.81 -8.41
C PRO A 488 -16.75 24.04 -9.29
N GLY A 489 -17.99 24.24 -9.69
CA GLY A 489 -18.34 25.08 -10.81
C GLY A 489 -17.98 24.40 -12.15
N GLY A 490 -18.11 25.14 -13.26
CA GLY A 490 -17.78 24.67 -14.61
C GLY A 490 -18.97 24.08 -15.38
N SER A 491 -20.20 24.24 -14.87
CA SER A 491 -21.43 23.95 -15.60
C SER A 491 -21.74 25.08 -16.62
N VAL A 492 -22.31 24.73 -17.75
CA VAL A 492 -22.89 25.72 -18.67
C VAL A 492 -24.04 26.53 -18.06
N ARG A 493 -24.56 26.08 -16.91
CA ARG A 493 -25.63 26.71 -16.14
C ARG A 493 -25.18 27.30 -14.81
N ASP A 494 -23.88 27.54 -14.63
CA ASP A 494 -23.37 28.14 -13.40
C ASP A 494 -24.08 29.45 -13.04
N GLU A 495 -24.37 30.32 -14.03
CA GLU A 495 -25.07 31.58 -13.83
C GLU A 495 -26.49 31.38 -13.25
N GLU A 496 -27.23 30.35 -13.71
CA GLU A 496 -28.55 29.97 -13.20
C GLU A 496 -28.46 29.52 -11.74
N VAL A 497 -27.47 28.69 -11.41
CA VAL A 497 -27.26 28.16 -10.07
C VAL A 497 -26.80 29.25 -9.10
N ILE A 498 -25.91 30.14 -9.54
CA ILE A 498 -25.46 31.31 -8.75
C ILE A 498 -26.65 32.26 -8.49
N ALA A 499 -27.46 32.55 -9.50
CA ALA A 499 -28.65 33.39 -9.34
C ALA A 499 -29.64 32.79 -8.35
N ALA A 500 -29.86 31.48 -8.38
CA ALA A 500 -30.70 30.76 -7.41
C ALA A 500 -30.12 30.83 -6.00
N ALA A 501 -28.78 30.72 -5.83
CA ALA A 501 -28.14 30.90 -4.53
C ALA A 501 -28.32 32.32 -3.98
N ASP A 502 -28.17 33.33 -4.85
CA ASP A 502 -28.38 34.72 -4.48
C ASP A 502 -29.86 35.03 -4.11
N GLU A 503 -30.82 34.45 -4.83
CA GLU A 503 -32.27 34.55 -4.53
C GLU A 503 -32.57 33.96 -3.13
N ARG A 504 -31.92 32.86 -2.75
CA ARG A 504 -32.09 32.15 -1.50
C ARG A 504 -31.18 32.68 -0.38
N GLY A 505 -30.32 33.67 -0.65
CA GLY A 505 -29.37 34.21 0.32
C GLY A 505 -28.27 33.24 0.74
N ILE A 506 -27.99 32.21 -0.07
CA ILE A 506 -26.97 31.19 0.17
C ILE A 506 -25.62 31.69 -0.32
N ALA A 507 -24.57 31.59 0.49
CA ALA A 507 -23.20 31.81 0.06
C ALA A 507 -22.71 30.63 -0.80
N MET A 508 -22.01 30.87 -1.92
CA MET A 508 -21.46 29.81 -2.77
C MET A 508 -19.99 30.03 -3.05
N ALA A 509 -19.21 28.96 -2.83
CA ALA A 509 -17.79 28.90 -3.14
C ALA A 509 -17.53 27.86 -4.23
N PHE A 510 -16.73 28.24 -5.24
CA PHE A 510 -16.23 27.33 -6.26
C PHE A 510 -14.79 26.90 -5.97
N THR A 511 -14.52 25.61 -6.21
CA THR A 511 -13.19 25.00 -6.00
C THR A 511 -12.41 24.86 -7.31
N GLY A 512 -13.07 24.82 -8.47
CA GLY A 512 -12.45 24.50 -9.76
C GLY A 512 -12.05 23.03 -9.94
N ILE A 513 -12.24 22.20 -8.93
CA ILE A 513 -11.84 20.79 -8.91
C ILE A 513 -13.02 19.95 -8.44
N ARG A 514 -13.26 18.79 -9.09
CA ARG A 514 -14.27 17.82 -8.67
C ARG A 514 -13.62 16.57 -8.08
N HIS A 515 -14.36 15.84 -7.26
CA HIS A 515 -13.94 14.59 -6.60
C HIS A 515 -14.92 13.46 -6.90
N PHE A 516 -14.92 12.93 -8.12
CA PHE A 516 -15.70 11.73 -8.42
C PHE A 516 -15.05 10.49 -7.84
N ARG A 517 -15.84 9.70 -7.10
CA ARG A 517 -15.44 8.41 -6.55
C ARG A 517 -16.51 7.35 -6.83
N HIS A 518 -16.19 6.35 -7.66
CA HIS A 518 -17.09 5.28 -8.08
C HIS A 518 -16.71 3.91 -7.52
#